data_8d463778bb17a4647d9c7dc62e635af6
#
_entry.id   8d463778bb17a4647d9c7dc62e635af6
#
_cell.length_a   1.000
_cell.length_b   1.000
_cell.length_c   1.000
_cell.angle_alpha   90.00
_cell.angle_beta   90.00
_cell.angle_gamma   90.00
#
_symmetry.space_group_name_H-M   'P 1'
#
loop_
_entity.id
_entity.type
_entity.pdbx_description
1 polymer ?
#
loop_
_entity_poly.entity_id
_entity_poly.type
_entity_poly.pdbx_seq_one_letter_code
_entity_poly.pdbx_strand_id
1 'polypeptide(L)'
;MIRAYVFPGQGAQFVGMGKDLYDKSAKAKDLFHKANNILKFKITDIMFDGTDEDLRQTKVTQPAVFLHSVILAEMLEDFQPSLVAGHSLGEFSALVANKVLSFEDGLRLVAKRAAAMQKACEMQPGTMAAVIGADDKLVEEVCASIKDKVVVAANYNSPGQIVISGTLEGIEEASKKLVEAGARRVLPLKVGGAFHSPLMEPARVELAEAINATKFNVGICPIYQNVTGQSVTDPEIIKKNLVSQLTSPVLWTQTMLNMIAAGVRSVVEVGPGTVLQGLFKKVDKNMELVSATI
;
A
#
# COMPACT_ATOMS: atom_id res chain seq x y z
N MET A 1 8.79 -4.82 -24.77
CA MET A 1 7.47 -4.84 -24.10
C MET A 1 7.59 -3.97 -22.86
N ILE A 2 6.63 -3.03 -22.60
CA ILE A 2 6.67 -2.20 -21.38
C ILE A 2 6.20 -3.06 -20.22
N ARG A 3 7.09 -3.27 -19.23
CA ARG A 3 6.85 -4.09 -18.04
C ARG A 3 6.80 -3.21 -16.79
N ALA A 4 5.72 -3.35 -16.02
CA ALA A 4 5.54 -2.69 -14.74
C ALA A 4 5.90 -3.64 -13.59
N TYR A 5 6.59 -3.11 -12.57
CA TYR A 5 6.78 -3.82 -11.30
C TYR A 5 5.92 -3.16 -10.23
N VAL A 6 5.04 -3.94 -9.62
CA VAL A 6 4.07 -3.44 -8.65
C VAL A 6 4.26 -4.09 -7.28
N PHE A 7 4.03 -3.30 -6.23
CA PHE A 7 4.34 -3.67 -4.86
C PHE A 7 3.07 -3.65 -4.00
N PRO A 8 2.71 -4.79 -3.36
CA PRO A 8 1.51 -4.88 -2.56
C PRO A 8 1.62 -4.08 -1.26
N GLY A 9 0.47 -3.77 -0.69
CA GLY A 9 0.32 -3.13 0.61
C GLY A 9 -0.14 -4.07 1.71
N GLN A 10 -0.62 -3.49 2.80
CA GLN A 10 -1.20 -4.21 3.93
C GLN A 10 -2.39 -5.08 3.48
N GLY A 11 -2.47 -6.29 4.01
CA GLY A 11 -3.43 -7.32 3.61
C GLY A 11 -2.81 -8.46 2.79
N ALA A 12 -1.57 -8.28 2.31
CA ALA A 12 -0.85 -9.31 1.56
C ALA A 12 0.02 -10.24 2.44
N GLN A 13 0.22 -9.90 3.73
CA GLN A 13 1.06 -10.65 4.67
C GLN A 13 0.49 -12.03 5.00
N PHE A 14 1.40 -12.97 5.25
CA PHE A 14 1.09 -14.31 5.77
C PHE A 14 2.26 -14.85 6.61
N VAL A 15 1.96 -15.74 7.54
CA VAL A 15 2.99 -16.38 8.38
C VAL A 15 3.92 -17.24 7.53
N GLY A 16 5.23 -17.11 7.72
CA GLY A 16 6.27 -17.78 6.93
C GLY A 16 6.80 -16.93 5.77
N MET A 17 6.21 -15.76 5.50
CA MET A 17 6.65 -14.88 4.40
C MET A 17 8.11 -14.46 4.56
N GLY A 18 8.89 -14.58 3.48
CA GLY A 18 10.31 -14.19 3.42
C GLY A 18 11.29 -15.18 4.01
N LYS A 19 10.82 -16.29 4.59
CA LYS A 19 11.71 -17.36 5.11
C LYS A 19 12.49 -18.02 3.98
N ASP A 20 11.87 -18.24 2.84
CA ASP A 20 12.50 -18.77 1.64
C ASP A 20 13.63 -17.85 1.11
N LEU A 21 13.40 -16.52 1.13
CA LEU A 21 14.42 -15.53 0.77
C LEU A 21 15.61 -15.61 1.74
N TYR A 22 15.31 -15.68 3.04
CA TYR A 22 16.30 -15.76 4.09
C TYR A 22 17.16 -17.04 3.98
N ASP A 23 16.52 -18.18 3.70
CA ASP A 23 17.21 -19.48 3.64
C ASP A 23 18.06 -19.63 2.36
N LYS A 24 17.62 -19.07 1.22
CA LYS A 24 18.27 -19.24 -0.09
C LYS A 24 19.38 -18.22 -0.38
N SER A 25 19.40 -17.06 0.28
CA SER A 25 20.32 -15.98 -0.07
C SER A 25 21.02 -15.38 1.13
N ALA A 26 22.38 -15.42 1.14
CA ALA A 26 23.20 -14.76 2.15
C ALA A 26 22.93 -13.23 2.18
N LYS A 27 22.79 -12.60 1.00
CA LYS A 27 22.48 -11.18 0.88
C LYS A 27 21.11 -10.85 1.49
N ALA A 28 20.09 -11.69 1.24
CA ALA A 28 18.77 -11.52 1.85
C ALA A 28 18.84 -11.66 3.38
N LYS A 29 19.58 -12.66 3.86
CA LYS A 29 19.81 -12.86 5.31
C LYS A 29 20.43 -11.64 5.97
N ASP A 30 21.45 -11.05 5.35
CA ASP A 30 22.10 -9.83 5.86
C ASP A 30 21.13 -8.64 5.90
N LEU A 31 20.26 -8.49 4.89
CA LEU A 31 19.24 -7.43 4.88
C LEU A 31 18.19 -7.64 5.99
N PHE A 32 17.76 -8.88 6.25
CA PHE A 32 16.87 -9.17 7.38
C PHE A 32 17.53 -8.88 8.73
N HIS A 33 18.80 -9.24 8.91
CA HIS A 33 19.55 -8.89 10.14
C HIS A 33 19.69 -7.38 10.31
N LYS A 34 20.00 -6.66 9.22
CA LYS A 34 20.03 -5.20 9.22
C LYS A 34 18.69 -4.60 9.60
N ALA A 35 17.59 -5.17 9.08
CA ALA A 35 16.24 -4.73 9.43
C ALA A 35 15.92 -4.91 10.92
N ASN A 36 16.23 -6.06 11.51
CA ASN A 36 16.08 -6.29 12.96
C ASN A 36 16.82 -5.24 13.78
N ASN A 37 18.05 -4.87 13.36
CA ASN A 37 18.84 -3.85 14.04
C ASN A 37 18.24 -2.44 13.92
N ILE A 38 17.69 -2.08 12.75
CA ILE A 38 17.03 -0.78 12.52
C ILE A 38 15.74 -0.68 13.33
N LEU A 39 14.93 -1.71 13.31
CA LEU A 39 13.62 -1.76 13.98
C LEU A 39 13.73 -1.92 15.49
N LYS A 40 14.90 -2.36 16.02
CA LYS A 40 15.14 -2.65 17.45
C LYS A 40 14.29 -3.80 18.01
N PHE A 41 13.75 -4.64 17.15
CA PHE A 41 13.11 -5.92 17.52
C PHE A 41 13.29 -6.95 16.39
N LYS A 42 13.12 -8.22 16.72
CA LYS A 42 13.28 -9.33 15.76
C LYS A 42 12.01 -9.51 14.93
N ILE A 43 11.83 -8.68 13.91
CA ILE A 43 10.69 -8.82 12.99
C ILE A 43 10.72 -10.15 12.26
N THR A 44 11.90 -10.71 12.03
CA THR A 44 12.07 -12.03 11.40
C THR A 44 11.35 -13.13 12.14
N ASP A 45 11.40 -13.13 13.50
CA ASP A 45 10.75 -14.15 14.31
C ASP A 45 9.22 -14.12 14.10
N ILE A 46 8.66 -12.90 13.97
CA ILE A 46 7.23 -12.71 13.71
C ILE A 46 6.87 -13.10 12.26
N MET A 47 7.69 -12.70 11.30
CA MET A 47 7.44 -12.99 9.87
C MET A 47 7.49 -14.49 9.58
N PHE A 48 8.45 -15.22 10.17
CA PHE A 48 8.72 -16.61 9.84
C PHE A 48 7.87 -17.58 10.66
N ASP A 49 7.78 -17.36 11.95
CA ASP A 49 7.22 -18.33 12.90
C ASP A 49 6.19 -17.73 13.88
N GLY A 50 5.79 -16.45 13.69
CA GLY A 50 4.79 -15.77 14.51
C GLY A 50 3.36 -16.21 14.21
N THR A 51 2.38 -15.46 14.75
CA THR A 51 0.97 -15.72 14.53
C THR A 51 0.37 -14.72 13.53
N ASP A 52 -0.78 -15.07 12.93
CA ASP A 52 -1.56 -14.14 12.11
C ASP A 52 -1.94 -12.87 12.89
N GLU A 53 -2.18 -12.97 14.19
CA GLU A 53 -2.53 -11.85 15.05
C GLU A 53 -1.34 -10.89 15.21
N ASP A 54 -0.14 -11.43 15.45
CA ASP A 54 1.09 -10.61 15.52
C ASP A 54 1.35 -9.87 14.21
N LEU A 55 1.19 -10.56 13.09
CA LEU A 55 1.35 -9.97 11.76
C LEU A 55 0.29 -8.93 11.39
N ARG A 56 -0.89 -8.94 12.02
CA ARG A 56 -1.96 -7.95 11.76
C ARG A 56 -1.73 -6.61 12.45
N GLN A 57 -0.86 -6.54 13.44
CA GLN A 57 -0.55 -5.27 14.09
C GLN A 57 0.11 -4.32 13.07
N THR A 58 -0.47 -3.15 12.85
CA THR A 58 0.00 -2.18 11.83
C THR A 58 1.51 -1.90 11.93
N LYS A 59 2.04 -1.79 13.15
CA LYS A 59 3.46 -1.60 13.43
C LYS A 59 4.36 -2.76 12.98
N VAL A 60 3.79 -3.95 12.76
CA VAL A 60 4.48 -5.16 12.29
C VAL A 60 4.18 -5.41 10.81
N THR A 61 2.89 -5.35 10.42
CA THR A 61 2.45 -5.62 9.05
C THR A 61 3.21 -4.80 8.02
N GLN A 62 3.30 -3.50 8.25
CA GLN A 62 3.89 -2.60 7.25
C GLN A 62 5.38 -2.88 7.02
N PRO A 63 6.23 -2.93 8.07
CA PRO A 63 7.63 -3.33 7.88
C PRO A 63 7.78 -4.74 7.30
N ALA A 64 6.95 -5.70 7.70
CA ALA A 64 7.03 -7.08 7.19
C ALA A 64 6.78 -7.16 5.68
N VAL A 65 5.69 -6.56 5.18
CA VAL A 65 5.37 -6.51 3.74
C VAL A 65 6.43 -5.74 2.96
N PHE A 66 6.89 -4.60 3.51
CA PHE A 66 7.98 -3.83 2.92
C PHE A 66 9.26 -4.66 2.77
N LEU A 67 9.70 -5.31 3.84
CA LEU A 67 10.95 -6.12 3.84
C LEU A 67 10.87 -7.25 2.82
N HIS A 68 9.77 -8.00 2.81
CA HIS A 68 9.59 -9.07 1.82
C HIS A 68 9.72 -8.51 0.40
N SER A 69 8.99 -7.44 0.10
CA SER A 69 8.94 -6.84 -1.24
C SER A 69 10.31 -6.29 -1.68
N VAL A 70 10.98 -5.54 -0.82
CA VAL A 70 12.25 -4.90 -1.15
C VAL A 70 13.38 -5.91 -1.24
N ILE A 71 13.43 -6.88 -0.32
CA ILE A 71 14.46 -7.93 -0.34
C ILE A 71 14.26 -8.82 -1.58
N LEU A 72 13.01 -9.18 -1.91
CA LEU A 72 12.73 -9.91 -3.15
C LEU A 72 13.20 -9.13 -4.37
N ALA A 73 12.88 -7.83 -4.47
CA ALA A 73 13.33 -6.99 -5.59
C ALA A 73 14.87 -6.94 -5.73
N GLU A 74 15.60 -6.91 -4.60
CA GLU A 74 17.07 -6.92 -4.57
C GLU A 74 17.68 -8.27 -4.96
N MET A 75 16.89 -9.35 -4.95
CA MET A 75 17.33 -10.70 -5.33
C MET A 75 17.00 -11.05 -6.79
N LEU A 76 16.14 -10.27 -7.46
CA LEU A 76 15.82 -10.50 -8.87
C LEU A 76 17.02 -10.14 -9.75
N GLU A 77 17.54 -11.12 -10.51
CA GLU A 77 18.66 -10.90 -11.42
C GLU A 77 18.31 -9.98 -12.59
N ASP A 78 17.04 -10.00 -13.02
CA ASP A 78 16.52 -9.26 -14.18
C ASP A 78 15.58 -8.11 -13.79
N PHE A 79 15.76 -7.51 -12.61
CA PHE A 79 14.95 -6.35 -12.20
C PHE A 79 15.23 -5.14 -13.10
N GLN A 80 14.47 -5.02 -14.17
CA GLN A 80 14.57 -3.94 -15.17
C GLN A 80 13.18 -3.29 -15.38
N PRO A 81 12.70 -2.49 -14.44
CA PRO A 81 11.39 -1.88 -14.53
C PRO A 81 11.36 -0.80 -15.62
N SER A 82 10.34 -0.83 -16.48
CA SER A 82 9.99 0.33 -17.31
C SER A 82 9.30 1.40 -16.47
N LEU A 83 8.59 0.95 -15.43
CA LEU A 83 7.95 1.80 -14.43
C LEU A 83 7.63 0.97 -13.18
N VAL A 84 7.41 1.66 -12.06
CA VAL A 84 7.00 1.03 -10.80
C VAL A 84 5.75 1.69 -10.23
N ALA A 85 5.01 0.95 -9.39
CA ALA A 85 3.96 1.48 -8.54
C ALA A 85 3.81 0.60 -7.28
N GLY A 86 3.21 1.15 -6.25
CA GLY A 86 2.88 0.38 -5.06
C GLY A 86 1.56 0.83 -4.45
N HIS A 87 0.80 -0.10 -3.89
CA HIS A 87 -0.48 0.19 -3.26
C HIS A 87 -0.26 0.61 -1.81
N SER A 88 -0.59 1.85 -1.44
CA SER A 88 -0.44 2.40 -0.10
C SER A 88 0.98 2.20 0.45
N LEU A 89 1.20 1.31 1.42
CA LEU A 89 2.53 0.92 1.89
C LEU A 89 3.47 0.51 0.76
N GLY A 90 2.97 -0.19 -0.25
CA GLY A 90 3.75 -0.65 -1.39
C GLY A 90 4.43 0.48 -2.16
N GLU A 91 3.94 1.72 -2.08
CA GLU A 91 4.60 2.87 -2.69
C GLU A 91 5.99 3.11 -2.09
N PHE A 92 6.19 2.89 -0.79
CA PHE A 92 7.51 2.93 -0.14
C PHE A 92 8.43 1.82 -0.65
N SER A 93 7.90 0.60 -0.83
CA SER A 93 8.66 -0.52 -1.42
C SER A 93 9.08 -0.20 -2.86
N ALA A 94 8.17 0.37 -3.65
CA ALA A 94 8.44 0.82 -5.01
C ALA A 94 9.53 1.90 -5.05
N LEU A 95 9.53 2.85 -4.11
CA LEU A 95 10.54 3.91 -4.03
C LEU A 95 11.94 3.36 -3.72
N VAL A 96 12.05 2.35 -2.86
CA VAL A 96 13.35 1.70 -2.58
C VAL A 96 13.80 0.87 -3.77
N ALA A 97 12.94 0.05 -4.35
CA ALA A 97 13.28 -0.75 -5.54
C ALA A 97 13.68 0.16 -6.71
N ASN A 98 13.04 1.31 -6.86
CA ASN A 98 13.34 2.34 -7.87
C ASN A 98 14.58 3.21 -7.53
N LYS A 99 15.29 2.93 -6.42
CA LYS A 99 16.49 3.66 -5.96
C LYS A 99 16.23 5.13 -5.59
N VAL A 100 14.99 5.55 -5.44
CA VAL A 100 14.62 6.88 -4.91
C VAL A 100 14.99 6.99 -3.43
N LEU A 101 14.74 5.93 -2.67
CA LEU A 101 15.13 5.80 -1.27
C LEU A 101 16.19 4.70 -1.09
N SER A 102 17.07 4.86 -0.09
CA SER A 102 17.89 3.75 0.40
C SER A 102 17.01 2.71 1.13
N PHE A 103 17.51 1.48 1.26
CA PHE A 103 16.85 0.43 2.06
C PHE A 103 16.62 0.90 3.50
N GLU A 104 17.63 1.49 4.10
CA GLU A 104 17.61 1.97 5.49
C GLU A 104 16.60 3.11 5.68
N ASP A 105 16.59 4.10 4.79
CA ASP A 105 15.67 5.22 4.87
C ASP A 105 14.24 4.79 4.61
N GLY A 106 14.03 3.94 3.60
CA GLY A 106 12.71 3.35 3.32
C GLY A 106 12.16 2.60 4.53
N LEU A 107 12.97 1.75 5.17
CA LEU A 107 12.55 1.00 6.36
C LEU A 107 12.26 1.92 7.56
N ARG A 108 13.10 2.95 7.81
CA ARG A 108 12.84 3.92 8.88
C ARG A 108 11.55 4.70 8.64
N LEU A 109 11.29 5.13 7.40
CA LEU A 109 10.05 5.82 7.05
C LEU A 109 8.83 4.91 7.22
N VAL A 110 8.91 3.65 6.82
CA VAL A 110 7.83 2.67 6.99
C VAL A 110 7.57 2.39 8.47
N ALA A 111 8.61 2.23 9.29
CA ALA A 111 8.47 2.05 10.73
C ALA A 111 7.82 3.28 11.39
N LYS A 112 8.24 4.48 11.00
CA LYS A 112 7.66 5.75 11.47
C LYS A 112 6.20 5.88 11.05
N ARG A 113 5.89 5.56 9.78
CA ARG A 113 4.52 5.54 9.24
C ARG A 113 3.62 4.61 10.05
N ALA A 114 4.07 3.38 10.27
CA ALA A 114 3.32 2.37 11.00
C ALA A 114 3.03 2.78 12.45
N ALA A 115 4.03 3.34 13.14
CA ALA A 115 3.89 3.83 14.51
C ALA A 115 2.95 5.05 14.59
N ALA A 116 3.09 6.02 13.68
CA ALA A 116 2.24 7.20 13.64
C ALA A 116 0.78 6.84 13.31
N MET A 117 0.55 5.91 12.38
CA MET A 117 -0.79 5.42 12.06
C MET A 117 -1.42 4.68 13.23
N GLN A 118 -0.66 3.83 13.93
CA GLN A 118 -1.14 3.13 15.12
C GLN A 118 -1.59 4.13 16.19
N LYS A 119 -0.77 5.14 16.48
CA LYS A 119 -1.09 6.19 17.44
C LYS A 119 -2.34 6.99 17.03
N ALA A 120 -2.49 7.31 15.74
CA ALA A 120 -3.67 8.01 15.25
C ALA A 120 -4.94 7.16 15.42
N CYS A 121 -4.87 5.84 15.21
CA CYS A 121 -5.98 4.92 15.43
C CYS A 121 -6.39 4.83 16.92
N GLU A 122 -5.43 4.90 17.83
CA GLU A 122 -5.70 4.92 19.28
C GLU A 122 -6.37 6.23 19.73
N MET A 123 -5.97 7.35 19.11
CA MET A 123 -6.56 8.68 19.40
C MET A 123 -7.96 8.86 18.80
N GLN A 124 -8.17 8.34 17.61
CA GLN A 124 -9.40 8.47 16.83
C GLN A 124 -9.81 7.11 16.26
N PRO A 125 -10.57 6.31 17.02
CA PRO A 125 -11.03 5.01 16.55
C PRO A 125 -11.85 5.12 15.26
N GLY A 126 -11.54 4.24 14.32
CA GLY A 126 -12.20 4.18 13.04
C GLY A 126 -12.00 2.83 12.38
N THR A 127 -12.62 2.65 11.22
CA THR A 127 -12.55 1.40 10.48
C THR A 127 -12.71 1.64 8.97
N MET A 128 -12.70 0.56 8.22
CA MET A 128 -12.88 0.56 6.76
C MET A 128 -13.85 -0.54 6.34
N ALA A 129 -14.50 -0.35 5.19
CA ALA A 129 -15.34 -1.37 4.58
C ALA A 129 -15.16 -1.40 3.06
N ALA A 130 -15.15 -2.60 2.48
CA ALA A 130 -15.08 -2.79 1.04
C ALA A 130 -16.49 -2.76 0.45
N VAL A 131 -16.75 -1.82 -0.45
CA VAL A 131 -17.99 -1.69 -1.22
C VAL A 131 -17.80 -2.41 -2.55
N ILE A 132 -18.70 -3.34 -2.84
CA ILE A 132 -18.65 -4.19 -4.03
C ILE A 132 -19.91 -3.99 -4.88
N GLY A 133 -19.72 -3.73 -6.18
CA GLY A 133 -20.80 -3.67 -7.15
C GLY A 133 -21.58 -2.35 -7.11
N ALA A 134 -20.91 -1.26 -6.72
CA ALA A 134 -21.38 0.10 -6.88
C ALA A 134 -20.39 0.87 -7.76
N ASP A 135 -20.85 1.88 -8.48
CA ASP A 135 -19.96 2.78 -9.19
C ASP A 135 -19.33 3.83 -8.25
N ASP A 136 -18.25 4.45 -8.70
CA ASP A 136 -17.45 5.36 -7.89
C ASP A 136 -18.28 6.56 -7.45
N LYS A 137 -19.09 7.13 -8.35
CA LYS A 137 -19.92 8.30 -8.09
C LYS A 137 -20.97 8.05 -7.02
N LEU A 138 -21.64 6.90 -7.07
CA LEU A 138 -22.60 6.51 -6.03
C LEU A 138 -21.95 6.43 -4.65
N VAL A 139 -20.75 5.82 -4.56
CA VAL A 139 -20.00 5.71 -3.30
C VAL A 139 -19.62 7.10 -2.77
N GLU A 140 -19.13 7.98 -3.64
CA GLU A 140 -18.77 9.36 -3.30
C GLU A 140 -19.98 10.18 -2.81
N GLU A 141 -21.11 10.08 -3.52
CA GLU A 141 -22.35 10.80 -3.17
C GLU A 141 -22.89 10.34 -1.81
N VAL A 142 -22.89 9.02 -1.54
CA VAL A 142 -23.33 8.49 -0.25
C VAL A 142 -22.40 8.96 0.88
N CYS A 143 -21.07 8.85 0.72
CA CYS A 143 -20.13 9.36 1.72
C CYS A 143 -20.33 10.86 1.95
N ALA A 144 -20.46 11.65 0.88
CA ALA A 144 -20.67 13.09 0.96
C ALA A 144 -22.03 13.48 1.58
N SER A 145 -23.03 12.61 1.58
CA SER A 145 -24.34 12.84 2.21
C SER A 145 -24.31 12.81 3.73
N ILE A 146 -23.28 12.19 4.32
CA ILE A 146 -23.10 12.07 5.78
C ILE A 146 -22.27 13.26 6.25
N LYS A 147 -22.91 14.23 6.97
CA LYS A 147 -22.28 15.51 7.29
C LYS A 147 -21.74 15.61 8.71
N ASP A 148 -22.26 14.81 9.62
CA ASP A 148 -21.96 14.83 11.05
C ASP A 148 -20.88 13.81 11.47
N LYS A 149 -20.42 12.99 10.55
CA LYS A 149 -19.42 11.93 10.76
C LYS A 149 -18.39 11.92 9.64
N VAL A 150 -17.19 11.43 9.94
CA VAL A 150 -16.16 11.26 8.91
C VAL A 150 -16.37 9.92 8.22
N VAL A 151 -16.62 9.96 6.92
CA VAL A 151 -16.55 8.79 6.02
C VAL A 151 -16.19 9.27 4.61
N VAL A 152 -15.24 8.61 3.98
CA VAL A 152 -14.72 8.95 2.66
C VAL A 152 -14.46 7.70 1.81
N ALA A 153 -14.49 7.85 0.49
CA ALA A 153 -13.93 6.87 -0.43
C ALA A 153 -12.40 6.92 -0.30
N ALA A 154 -11.79 5.84 0.16
CA ALA A 154 -10.38 5.79 0.56
C ALA A 154 -9.49 5.02 -0.43
N ASN A 155 -9.97 3.92 -1.01
CA ASN A 155 -9.21 3.15 -2.00
C ASN A 155 -10.09 2.81 -3.20
N TYR A 156 -9.75 3.35 -4.34
CA TYR A 156 -10.34 2.99 -5.64
C TYR A 156 -9.55 1.80 -6.19
N ASN A 157 -9.91 0.59 -5.79
CA ASN A 157 -9.10 -0.60 -6.03
C ASN A 157 -9.26 -1.19 -7.44
N SER A 158 -10.48 -1.23 -7.95
CA SER A 158 -10.80 -1.64 -9.32
C SER A 158 -12.24 -1.21 -9.65
N PRO A 159 -12.65 -1.18 -10.91
CA PRO A 159 -14.04 -0.89 -11.26
C PRO A 159 -15.01 -1.72 -10.43
N GLY A 160 -15.96 -1.06 -9.75
CA GLY A 160 -16.95 -1.69 -8.86
C GLY A 160 -16.38 -2.22 -7.53
N GLN A 161 -15.17 -1.82 -7.13
CA GLN A 161 -14.59 -2.14 -5.83
C GLN A 161 -13.87 -0.94 -5.23
N ILE A 162 -14.54 -0.30 -4.27
CA ILE A 162 -14.01 0.83 -3.50
C ILE A 162 -13.98 0.46 -2.02
N VAL A 163 -12.99 0.94 -1.31
CA VAL A 163 -12.95 0.87 0.15
C VAL A 163 -13.31 2.24 0.70
N ILE A 164 -14.29 2.29 1.60
CA ILE A 164 -14.63 3.47 2.38
C ILE A 164 -13.94 3.42 3.74
N SER A 165 -13.62 4.59 4.29
CA SER A 165 -12.84 4.76 5.52
C SER A 165 -13.43 5.90 6.35
N GLY A 166 -13.53 5.70 7.69
CA GLY A 166 -14.10 6.72 8.55
C GLY A 166 -14.29 6.27 10.00
N THR A 167 -15.06 7.05 10.75
CA THR A 167 -15.49 6.68 12.11
C THR A 167 -16.34 5.42 12.08
N LEU A 168 -16.43 4.71 13.20
CA LEU A 168 -17.24 3.49 13.29
C LEU A 168 -18.70 3.76 12.88
N GLU A 169 -19.29 4.83 13.41
CA GLU A 169 -20.67 5.25 13.14
C GLU A 169 -20.84 5.72 11.67
N GLY A 170 -19.81 6.42 11.13
CA GLY A 170 -19.80 6.86 9.72
C GLY A 170 -19.80 5.68 8.75
N ILE A 171 -18.98 4.67 9.02
CA ILE A 171 -18.93 3.44 8.22
C ILE A 171 -20.23 2.64 8.35
N GLU A 172 -20.81 2.54 9.54
CA GLU A 172 -22.09 1.85 9.73
C GLU A 172 -23.22 2.51 8.93
N GLU A 173 -23.33 3.85 9.03
CA GLU A 173 -24.35 4.60 8.28
C GLU A 173 -24.15 4.53 6.77
N ALA A 174 -22.90 4.73 6.30
CA ALA A 174 -22.58 4.63 4.88
C ALA A 174 -22.86 3.24 4.35
N SER A 175 -22.56 2.18 5.12
CA SER A 175 -22.82 0.80 4.71
C SER A 175 -24.30 0.52 4.48
N LYS A 176 -25.19 1.02 5.36
CA LYS A 176 -26.65 0.89 5.21
C LYS A 176 -27.13 1.62 3.96
N LYS A 177 -26.76 2.90 3.82
CA LYS A 177 -27.15 3.72 2.66
C LYS A 177 -26.65 3.16 1.34
N LEU A 178 -25.41 2.62 1.28
CA LEU A 178 -24.85 2.02 0.08
C LEU A 178 -25.61 0.76 -0.35
N VAL A 179 -25.99 -0.09 0.61
CA VAL A 179 -26.79 -1.29 0.31
C VAL A 179 -28.18 -0.89 -0.20
N GLU A 180 -28.85 0.07 0.44
CA GLU A 180 -30.13 0.62 0.02
C GLU A 180 -30.07 1.26 -1.38
N ALA A 181 -28.94 1.89 -1.72
CA ALA A 181 -28.69 2.51 -3.01
C ALA A 181 -28.26 1.51 -4.11
N GLY A 182 -28.15 0.20 -3.79
CA GLY A 182 -27.90 -0.84 -4.77
C GLY A 182 -26.49 -1.43 -4.81
N ALA A 183 -25.61 -1.09 -3.86
CA ALA A 183 -24.35 -1.79 -3.71
C ALA A 183 -24.61 -3.28 -3.42
N ARG A 184 -23.93 -4.16 -4.16
CA ARG A 184 -24.13 -5.61 -4.00
C ARG A 184 -23.73 -6.13 -2.63
N ARG A 185 -22.64 -5.59 -2.05
CA ARG A 185 -22.16 -5.94 -0.71
C ARG A 185 -21.32 -4.78 -0.15
N VAL A 186 -21.39 -4.61 1.17
CA VAL A 186 -20.44 -3.79 1.94
C VAL A 186 -19.87 -4.69 3.03
N LEU A 187 -18.56 -4.92 2.98
CA LEU A 187 -17.86 -5.89 3.82
C LEU A 187 -16.89 -5.17 4.76
N PRO A 188 -17.11 -5.22 6.09
CA PRO A 188 -16.15 -4.68 7.04
C PRO A 188 -14.76 -5.31 6.88
N LEU A 189 -13.73 -4.49 6.92
CA LEU A 189 -12.35 -4.94 6.86
C LEU A 189 -11.78 -5.15 8.28
N LYS A 190 -10.95 -6.16 8.43
CA LYS A 190 -10.24 -6.44 9.69
C LYS A 190 -8.99 -5.54 9.80
N VAL A 191 -9.20 -4.24 9.95
CA VAL A 191 -8.15 -3.22 10.08
C VAL A 191 -8.35 -2.41 11.34
N GLY A 192 -7.25 -1.91 11.92
CA GLY A 192 -7.27 -1.20 13.20
C GLY A 192 -7.59 0.30 13.10
N GLY A 193 -7.95 0.83 11.93
CA GLY A 193 -8.19 2.25 11.81
C GLY A 193 -8.73 2.70 10.46
N ALA A 194 -9.03 4.00 10.37
CA ALA A 194 -9.58 4.67 9.20
C ALA A 194 -8.46 5.22 8.30
N PHE A 195 -7.74 4.34 7.62
CA PHE A 195 -6.63 4.72 6.74
C PHE A 195 -7.12 5.51 5.52
N HIS A 196 -6.26 6.37 4.98
CA HIS A 196 -6.56 7.22 3.81
C HIS A 196 -7.79 8.12 4.00
N SER A 197 -7.99 8.61 5.22
CA SER A 197 -9.07 9.51 5.61
C SER A 197 -8.55 10.71 6.41
N PRO A 198 -9.34 11.75 6.64
CA PRO A 198 -8.95 12.87 7.50
C PRO A 198 -8.55 12.47 8.93
N LEU A 199 -8.99 11.32 9.42
CA LEU A 199 -8.61 10.80 10.74
C LEU A 199 -7.12 10.44 10.85
N MET A 200 -6.42 10.30 9.71
CA MET A 200 -4.96 10.08 9.67
C MET A 200 -4.13 11.37 9.69
N GLU A 201 -4.74 12.55 9.83
CA GLU A 201 -4.02 13.83 9.84
C GLU A 201 -2.90 13.90 10.89
N PRO A 202 -3.09 13.43 12.14
CA PRO A 202 -1.99 13.40 13.11
C PRO A 202 -0.81 12.56 12.65
N ALA A 203 -1.08 11.41 12.02
CA ALA A 203 -0.03 10.54 11.48
C ALA A 203 0.66 11.18 10.27
N ARG A 204 -0.09 11.88 9.40
CA ARG A 204 0.46 12.61 8.25
C ARG A 204 1.46 13.68 8.70
N VAL A 205 1.11 14.48 9.70
CA VAL A 205 1.98 15.53 10.23
C VAL A 205 3.28 14.93 10.77
N GLU A 206 3.19 13.90 11.59
CA GLU A 206 4.35 13.24 12.19
C GLU A 206 5.24 12.56 11.13
N LEU A 207 4.65 11.95 10.10
CA LEU A 207 5.38 11.32 9.00
C LEU A 207 6.00 12.36 8.06
N ALA A 208 5.34 13.50 7.84
CA ALA A 208 5.85 14.57 6.97
C ALA A 208 7.21 15.11 7.43
N GLU A 209 7.43 15.23 8.74
CA GLU A 209 8.72 15.63 9.30
C GLU A 209 9.83 14.65 8.89
N ALA A 210 9.57 13.34 9.04
CA ALA A 210 10.53 12.32 8.68
C ALA A 210 10.78 12.27 7.16
N ILE A 211 9.73 12.37 6.33
CA ILE A 211 9.86 12.42 4.87
C ILE A 211 10.69 13.64 4.44
N ASN A 212 10.41 14.83 5.01
CA ASN A 212 11.13 16.05 4.66
C ASN A 212 12.61 16.00 5.05
N ALA A 213 12.94 15.33 6.15
CA ALA A 213 14.32 15.12 6.61
C ALA A 213 15.06 14.04 5.81
N THR A 214 14.37 13.24 5.01
CA THR A 214 14.96 12.15 4.24
C THR A 214 15.37 12.61 2.84
N LYS A 215 16.52 12.12 2.37
CA LYS A 215 16.99 12.38 1.01
C LYS A 215 16.26 11.49 0.02
N PHE A 216 15.71 12.10 -1.03
CA PHE A 216 15.14 11.43 -2.19
C PHE A 216 16.07 11.63 -3.39
N ASN A 217 16.42 10.55 -4.07
CA ASN A 217 17.22 10.57 -5.28
C ASN A 217 16.32 10.49 -6.52
N VAL A 218 16.90 10.77 -7.68
CA VAL A 218 16.24 10.47 -8.97
C VAL A 218 16.14 8.95 -9.11
N GLY A 219 14.94 8.44 -9.42
CA GLY A 219 14.71 7.02 -9.63
C GLY A 219 15.24 6.52 -10.97
N ILE A 220 15.36 5.20 -11.11
CA ILE A 220 15.80 4.55 -12.35
C ILE A 220 14.71 4.53 -13.43
N CYS A 221 13.45 4.72 -13.04
CA CYS A 221 12.29 4.77 -13.93
C CYS A 221 11.17 5.62 -13.29
N PRO A 222 10.09 5.97 -14.04
CA PRO A 222 8.93 6.64 -13.47
C PRO A 222 8.23 5.79 -12.40
N ILE A 223 7.71 6.46 -11.36
CA ILE A 223 6.81 5.86 -10.36
C ILE A 223 5.40 6.41 -10.51
N TYR A 224 4.39 5.54 -10.50
CA TYR A 224 2.99 5.94 -10.40
C TYR A 224 2.61 6.09 -8.94
N GLN A 225 2.11 7.27 -8.55
CA GLN A 225 1.83 7.59 -7.16
C GLN A 225 0.34 7.56 -6.84
N ASN A 226 0.00 7.11 -5.63
CA ASN A 226 -1.36 6.80 -5.22
C ASN A 226 -2.30 8.01 -5.25
N VAL A 227 -1.82 9.19 -4.86
CA VAL A 227 -2.64 10.41 -4.73
C VAL A 227 -3.07 11.01 -6.06
N THR A 228 -2.34 10.71 -7.15
CA THR A 228 -2.62 11.27 -8.48
C THR A 228 -2.98 10.21 -9.52
N GLY A 229 -2.58 8.96 -9.29
CA GLY A 229 -2.66 7.90 -10.30
C GLY A 229 -1.75 8.15 -11.51
N GLN A 230 -0.84 9.14 -11.45
CA GLN A 230 0.02 9.56 -12.55
C GLN A 230 1.47 9.18 -12.29
N SER A 231 2.25 9.08 -13.38
CA SER A 231 3.69 8.85 -13.31
C SER A 231 4.45 10.12 -12.93
N VAL A 232 5.46 9.96 -12.08
CA VAL A 232 6.33 11.04 -11.61
C VAL A 232 7.78 10.55 -11.63
N THR A 233 8.71 11.47 -11.93
CA THR A 233 10.16 11.24 -11.89
C THR A 233 10.89 12.25 -11.00
N ASP A 234 10.28 13.41 -10.73
CA ASP A 234 10.85 14.48 -9.91
C ASP A 234 10.79 14.10 -8.42
N PRO A 235 11.95 14.02 -7.73
CA PRO A 235 12.01 13.65 -6.32
C PRO A 235 11.20 14.57 -5.38
N GLU A 236 11.11 15.88 -5.69
CA GLU A 236 10.37 16.82 -4.84
C GLU A 236 8.85 16.65 -5.01
N ILE A 237 8.38 16.35 -6.23
CA ILE A 237 6.97 16.00 -6.46
C ILE A 237 6.65 14.66 -5.79
N ILE A 238 7.53 13.66 -5.92
CA ILE A 238 7.38 12.36 -5.27
C ILE A 238 7.23 12.54 -3.76
N LYS A 239 8.13 13.33 -3.14
CA LYS A 239 8.11 13.64 -1.71
C LYS A 239 6.81 14.31 -1.28
N LYS A 240 6.36 15.34 -2.00
CA LYS A 240 5.12 16.06 -1.72
C LYS A 240 3.89 15.13 -1.77
N ASN A 241 3.81 14.29 -2.79
CA ASN A 241 2.71 13.34 -2.94
C ASN A 241 2.73 12.28 -1.82
N LEU A 242 3.91 11.81 -1.44
CA LEU A 242 4.07 10.84 -0.36
C LEU A 242 3.62 11.39 1.00
N VAL A 243 3.88 12.68 1.27
CA VAL A 243 3.38 13.38 2.47
C VAL A 243 1.84 13.40 2.49
N SER A 244 1.20 13.62 1.35
CA SER A 244 -0.27 13.69 1.25
C SER A 244 -0.95 12.32 1.30
N GLN A 245 -0.22 11.22 1.06
CA GLN A 245 -0.78 9.89 0.85
C GLN A 245 -1.68 9.39 2.00
N LEU A 246 -1.31 9.66 3.26
CA LEU A 246 -2.05 9.11 4.42
C LEU A 246 -3.46 9.64 4.58
N THR A 247 -3.72 10.85 4.10
CA THR A 247 -5.03 11.52 4.20
C THR A 247 -5.74 11.66 2.86
N SER A 248 -5.16 11.09 1.81
CA SER A 248 -5.69 11.11 0.44
C SER A 248 -6.10 9.71 -0.01
N PRO A 249 -7.03 9.60 -0.96
CA PRO A 249 -7.39 8.31 -1.53
C PRO A 249 -6.24 7.65 -2.29
N VAL A 250 -6.25 6.33 -2.30
CA VAL A 250 -5.41 5.51 -3.18
C VAL A 250 -6.14 5.34 -4.50
N LEU A 251 -5.70 6.01 -5.55
CA LEU A 251 -6.29 5.98 -6.89
C LEU A 251 -5.73 4.80 -7.71
N TRP A 252 -5.90 3.57 -7.21
CA TRP A 252 -5.30 2.39 -7.84
C TRP A 252 -5.93 2.03 -9.17
N THR A 253 -7.26 2.15 -9.31
CA THR A 253 -7.96 1.99 -10.59
C THR A 253 -7.37 2.93 -11.65
N GLN A 254 -7.22 4.22 -11.30
CA GLN A 254 -6.65 5.23 -12.19
C GLN A 254 -5.20 4.93 -12.52
N THR A 255 -4.41 4.48 -11.54
CA THR A 255 -3.03 4.02 -11.73
C THR A 255 -2.96 2.91 -12.78
N MET A 256 -3.77 1.86 -12.64
CA MET A 256 -3.82 0.75 -13.60
C MET A 256 -4.21 1.21 -15.01
N LEU A 257 -5.26 2.02 -15.13
CA LEU A 257 -5.73 2.56 -16.42
C LEU A 257 -4.66 3.40 -17.11
N ASN A 258 -3.98 4.27 -16.35
CA ASN A 258 -2.92 5.12 -16.89
C ASN A 258 -1.69 4.31 -17.32
N MET A 259 -1.33 3.26 -16.57
CA MET A 259 -0.27 2.32 -16.98
C MET A 259 -0.62 1.60 -18.29
N ILE A 260 -1.86 1.11 -18.43
CA ILE A 260 -2.34 0.44 -19.63
C ILE A 260 -2.32 1.41 -20.81
N ALA A 261 -2.78 2.65 -20.61
CA ALA A 261 -2.72 3.71 -21.63
C ALA A 261 -1.29 4.06 -22.03
N ALA A 262 -0.34 3.99 -21.11
CA ALA A 262 1.10 4.16 -21.39
C ALA A 262 1.75 2.95 -22.09
N GLY A 263 0.98 1.90 -22.39
CA GLY A 263 1.44 0.74 -23.16
C GLY A 263 1.94 -0.43 -22.32
N VAL A 264 1.71 -0.45 -21.00
CA VAL A 264 2.02 -1.62 -20.15
C VAL A 264 1.20 -2.83 -20.61
N ARG A 265 1.85 -3.97 -20.77
CA ARG A 265 1.23 -5.24 -21.17
C ARG A 265 1.67 -6.41 -20.28
N SER A 266 2.67 -6.20 -19.43
CA SER A 266 3.19 -7.18 -18.47
C SER A 266 3.36 -6.53 -17.12
N VAL A 267 2.84 -7.15 -16.07
CA VAL A 267 2.90 -6.68 -14.67
C VAL A 267 3.52 -7.79 -13.81
N VAL A 268 4.58 -7.43 -13.11
CA VAL A 268 5.24 -8.30 -12.13
C VAL A 268 4.91 -7.81 -10.73
N GLU A 269 4.20 -8.60 -9.93
CA GLU A 269 3.94 -8.31 -8.53
C GLU A 269 5.12 -8.77 -7.68
N VAL A 270 5.75 -7.82 -6.98
CA VAL A 270 6.94 -8.06 -6.16
C VAL A 270 6.58 -7.90 -4.70
N GLY A 271 6.34 -9.01 -4.04
CA GLY A 271 5.92 -9.02 -2.66
C GLY A 271 5.14 -10.28 -2.29
N PRO A 272 4.60 -10.33 -1.06
CA PRO A 272 3.79 -11.48 -0.63
C PRO A 272 2.41 -11.48 -1.34
N GLY A 273 1.95 -12.67 -1.70
CA GLY A 273 0.62 -12.86 -2.30
C GLY A 273 0.48 -12.40 -3.77
N THR A 274 -0.78 -12.25 -4.21
CA THR A 274 -1.13 -11.92 -5.62
C THR A 274 -2.32 -10.94 -5.69
N VAL A 275 -2.39 -10.03 -4.71
CA VAL A 275 -3.53 -9.11 -4.55
C VAL A 275 -3.66 -8.18 -5.75
N LEU A 276 -2.53 -7.57 -6.15
CA LEU A 276 -2.53 -6.58 -7.23
C LEU A 276 -2.79 -7.22 -8.60
N GLN A 277 -2.29 -8.44 -8.84
CA GLN A 277 -2.64 -9.20 -10.03
C GLN A 277 -4.16 -9.39 -10.15
N GLY A 278 -4.81 -9.73 -9.03
CA GLY A 278 -6.28 -9.85 -8.99
C GLY A 278 -7.00 -8.55 -9.36
N LEU A 279 -6.45 -7.39 -9.00
CA LEU A 279 -7.01 -6.08 -9.37
C LEU A 279 -6.76 -5.76 -10.86
N PHE A 280 -5.56 -5.98 -11.37
CA PHE A 280 -5.24 -5.80 -12.79
C PHE A 280 -6.13 -6.66 -13.69
N LYS A 281 -6.36 -7.92 -13.31
CA LYS A 281 -7.23 -8.85 -14.07
C LYS A 281 -8.66 -8.36 -14.22
N LYS A 282 -9.15 -7.52 -13.30
CA LYS A 282 -10.48 -6.91 -13.39
C LYS A 282 -10.54 -5.75 -14.39
N VAL A 283 -9.41 -5.10 -14.64
CA VAL A 283 -9.30 -3.97 -15.57
C VAL A 283 -8.97 -4.47 -16.98
N ASP A 284 -8.01 -5.39 -17.10
CA ASP A 284 -7.62 -6.01 -18.36
C ASP A 284 -7.39 -7.52 -18.18
N LYS A 285 -8.26 -8.33 -18.79
CA LYS A 285 -8.18 -9.79 -18.72
C LYS A 285 -7.01 -10.38 -19.53
N ASN A 286 -6.47 -9.63 -20.47
CA ASN A 286 -5.38 -10.04 -21.36
C ASN A 286 -4.00 -9.59 -20.83
N MET A 287 -3.94 -8.91 -19.70
CA MET A 287 -2.68 -8.49 -19.08
C MET A 287 -1.85 -9.72 -18.68
N GLU A 288 -0.59 -9.72 -19.06
CA GLU A 288 0.36 -10.69 -18.54
C GLU A 288 0.65 -10.38 -17.07
N LEU A 289 0.33 -11.30 -16.17
CA LEU A 289 0.44 -11.13 -14.72
C LEU A 289 1.37 -12.20 -14.16
N VAL A 290 2.44 -11.78 -13.51
CA VAL A 290 3.50 -12.66 -13.00
C VAL A 290 3.80 -12.32 -11.55
N SER A 291 4.03 -13.33 -10.71
CA SER A 291 4.63 -13.15 -9.38
C SER A 291 6.14 -13.19 -9.51
N ALA A 292 6.84 -12.24 -8.87
CA ALA A 292 8.28 -12.30 -8.75
C ALA A 292 8.69 -13.51 -7.88
N THR A 293 9.68 -14.25 -8.32
CA THR A 293 10.25 -15.42 -7.60
C THR A 293 11.76 -15.44 -7.77
N ILE A 294 12.52 -16.04 -6.81
CA ILE A 294 13.96 -16.29 -6.84
C ILE A 294 14.26 -17.78 -7.00
#